data_f8923634de4fb8bdfe0ecff331b324aa
#
_entry.id   f8923634de4fb8bdfe0ecff331b324aa
#
_cell.length_a   1.000
_cell.length_b   1.000
_cell.length_c   1.000
_cell.angle_alpha   90.00
_cell.angle_beta   90.00
_cell.angle_gamma   90.00
#
_symmetry.space_group_name_H-M   'P 1'
#
loop_
_entity.id
_entity.type
_entity.pdbx_description
1 polymer ?
#
loop_
_entity_poly.entity_id
_entity_poly.type
_entity_poly.pdbx_seq_one_letter_code
_entity_poly.pdbx_strand_id
1 'polypeptide(L)'
;MHISHPSSSIHHPHRRFPQTKSRVDDIRAKTESPGLRDYEASLLRLLDKLTNGMAVEINESGTALKYKPGVVVGGRRVTHDCGGGRAVGYFLEAVLCVSLFAKKPLDLTLTGITNDECDISVDTFRTITLPMMKRNFGCDEGLSLTIVRRGAPPGANGEINVKLPILKELKLLDWTDEGLVKRVRGVAFTLRLSPQTGNRLVDAARGVLNKFLPDVYVSRFPNPGTPPVLPLTRL
;
A
#
# COMPACT_ATOMS: atom_id res chain seq x y z
N MET A 1 17.29 44.30 10.70
CA MET A 1 16.89 43.52 11.88
C MET A 1 16.81 42.07 11.45
N HIS A 2 17.94 41.34 11.56
CA HIS A 2 18.08 39.94 11.14
C HIS A 2 17.55 39.07 12.29
N ILE A 3 16.47 38.33 12.05
CA ILE A 3 16.01 37.27 12.96
C ILE A 3 16.62 35.98 12.45
N SER A 4 17.69 35.55 13.10
CA SER A 4 18.27 34.23 12.91
C SER A 4 17.40 33.19 13.63
N HIS A 5 16.75 32.30 12.87
CA HIS A 5 16.13 31.12 13.43
C HIS A 5 17.22 30.09 13.76
N PRO A 6 17.24 29.54 14.98
CA PRO A 6 18.14 28.43 15.30
C PRO A 6 17.61 27.17 14.62
N SER A 7 18.46 26.59 13.77
CA SER A 7 18.27 25.24 13.25
C SER A 7 18.42 24.23 14.40
N SER A 8 17.34 23.91 15.09
CA SER A 8 17.34 22.80 16.02
C SER A 8 17.25 21.49 15.24
N SER A 9 18.41 20.92 14.93
CA SER A 9 18.52 19.52 14.56
C SER A 9 18.09 18.68 15.77
N ILE A 10 16.84 18.26 15.75
CA ILE A 10 16.32 17.31 16.74
C ILE A 10 16.92 15.94 16.40
N HIS A 11 18.10 15.67 16.92
CA HIS A 11 18.64 14.32 16.98
C HIS A 11 17.78 13.51 17.95
N HIS A 12 16.82 12.74 17.43
CA HIS A 12 16.07 11.80 18.23
C HIS A 12 16.68 10.41 18.06
N PRO A 13 17.38 9.90 19.10
CA PRO A 13 17.84 8.52 19.08
C PRO A 13 16.60 7.60 19.09
N HIS A 14 16.47 6.76 18.08
CA HIS A 14 15.55 5.64 17.98
C HIS A 14 14.17 5.86 18.64
N ARG A 15 13.28 6.61 18.00
CA ARG A 15 11.88 6.63 18.43
C ARG A 15 11.32 5.23 18.29
N ARG A 16 11.30 4.51 19.40
CA ARG A 16 10.43 3.33 19.53
C ARG A 16 9.01 3.85 19.43
N PHE A 17 8.19 3.28 18.52
CA PHE A 17 6.75 3.48 18.61
C PHE A 17 6.33 3.23 20.05
N PRO A 18 5.49 4.11 20.64
CA PRO A 18 5.05 3.92 22.01
C PRO A 18 4.40 2.53 22.09
N GLN A 19 4.96 1.67 22.93
CA GLN A 19 4.41 0.32 23.16
C GLN A 19 3.19 0.40 24.09
N THR A 20 2.32 1.36 23.83
CA THR A 20 1.12 1.57 24.63
C THR A 20 0.12 0.47 24.31
N LYS A 21 -0.28 -0.26 25.33
CA LYS A 21 -1.34 -1.24 25.21
C LYS A 21 -2.64 -0.52 24.88
N SER A 22 -3.35 -1.01 23.89
CA SER A 22 -4.65 -0.48 23.46
C SER A 22 -5.73 -1.52 23.72
N ARG A 23 -6.92 -1.06 24.07
CA ARG A 23 -8.10 -1.90 24.18
C ARG A 23 -9.20 -1.30 23.31
N VAL A 24 -9.85 -2.13 22.55
CA VAL A 24 -11.02 -1.79 21.73
C VAL A 24 -12.16 -2.68 22.19
N ASP A 25 -13.25 -2.08 22.60
CA ASP A 25 -14.46 -2.78 23.05
C ASP A 25 -15.63 -2.47 22.10
N ASP A 26 -16.69 -3.23 22.20
CA ASP A 26 -17.93 -3.07 21.43
C ASP A 26 -17.75 -3.13 19.91
N ILE A 27 -16.81 -3.94 19.44
CA ILE A 27 -16.57 -4.13 18.02
C ILE A 27 -17.83 -4.71 17.37
N ARG A 28 -18.55 -3.87 16.62
CA ARG A 28 -19.83 -4.23 15.94
C ARG A 28 -20.83 -4.95 16.86
N ALA A 29 -20.84 -4.67 18.16
CA ALA A 29 -21.65 -5.40 19.15
C ALA A 29 -23.16 -5.36 18.86
N LYS A 30 -23.63 -4.31 18.13
CA LYS A 30 -25.04 -4.10 17.81
C LYS A 30 -25.42 -4.49 16.38
N THR A 31 -24.55 -5.17 15.65
CA THR A 31 -24.82 -5.59 14.26
C THR A 31 -25.24 -7.06 14.19
N GLU A 32 -25.84 -7.49 13.08
CA GLU A 32 -26.21 -8.90 12.84
C GLU A 32 -25.00 -9.86 12.92
N SER A 33 -23.81 -9.37 12.63
CA SER A 33 -22.57 -10.13 12.71
C SER A 33 -21.59 -9.38 13.61
N PRO A 34 -21.64 -9.55 14.93
CA PRO A 34 -20.77 -8.87 15.87
C PRO A 34 -19.33 -9.36 15.80
N GLY A 35 -18.40 -8.55 16.28
CA GLY A 35 -17.01 -8.90 16.44
C GLY A 35 -16.12 -8.62 15.22
N LEU A 36 -14.89 -9.08 15.31
CA LEU A 36 -13.85 -8.95 14.27
C LEU A 36 -14.23 -9.75 13.01
N ARG A 37 -13.93 -9.18 11.86
CA ARG A 37 -14.03 -9.84 10.56
C ARG A 37 -12.77 -10.67 10.28
N ASP A 38 -12.90 -11.68 9.40
CA ASP A 38 -11.79 -12.56 9.04
C ASP A 38 -10.59 -11.81 8.49
N TYR A 39 -10.82 -10.76 7.68
CA TYR A 39 -9.74 -9.95 7.12
C TYR A 39 -9.02 -9.10 8.18
N GLU A 40 -9.73 -8.66 9.24
CA GLU A 40 -9.13 -7.93 10.37
C GLU A 40 -8.25 -8.87 11.21
N ALA A 41 -8.74 -10.08 11.46
CA ALA A 41 -7.95 -11.13 12.09
C ALA A 41 -6.73 -11.53 11.24
N SER A 42 -6.89 -11.56 9.91
CA SER A 42 -5.79 -11.82 8.99
C SER A 42 -4.75 -10.70 9.04
N LEU A 43 -5.16 -9.42 9.12
CA LEU A 43 -4.26 -8.30 9.29
C LEU A 43 -3.46 -8.40 10.60
N LEU A 44 -4.11 -8.76 11.70
CA LEU A 44 -3.42 -8.99 12.98
C LEU A 44 -2.37 -10.10 12.87
N ARG A 45 -2.68 -11.21 12.18
CA ARG A 45 -1.71 -12.28 11.90
C ARG A 45 -0.54 -11.81 11.02
N LEU A 46 -0.81 -10.93 10.06
CA LEU A 46 0.26 -10.31 9.26
C LEU A 46 1.17 -9.45 10.14
N LEU A 47 0.60 -8.58 10.97
CA LEU A 47 1.36 -7.74 11.89
C LEU A 47 2.18 -8.57 12.89
N ASP A 48 1.66 -9.70 13.36
CA ASP A 48 2.40 -10.63 14.22
C ASP A 48 3.63 -11.21 13.50
N LYS A 49 3.47 -11.60 12.22
CA LYS A 49 4.60 -12.06 11.40
C LYS A 49 5.68 -10.98 11.21
N LEU A 50 5.32 -9.70 11.19
CA LEU A 50 6.24 -8.58 10.95
C LEU A 50 6.90 -8.06 12.22
N THR A 51 6.32 -8.34 13.38
CA THR A 51 6.75 -7.82 14.66
C THR A 51 7.32 -8.91 15.58
N ASN A 52 8.04 -8.50 16.61
CA ASN A 52 8.46 -9.37 17.69
C ASN A 52 7.91 -8.83 19.03
N GLY A 53 7.29 -9.71 19.79
CA GLY A 53 6.71 -9.39 21.10
C GLY A 53 5.36 -8.69 21.04
N MET A 54 4.65 -8.78 19.90
CA MET A 54 3.24 -8.43 19.83
C MET A 54 2.40 -9.42 20.64
N ALA A 55 1.36 -8.93 21.29
CA ALA A 55 0.37 -9.76 21.95
C ALA A 55 -1.03 -9.26 21.64
N VAL A 56 -1.92 -10.19 21.30
CA VAL A 56 -3.31 -9.94 20.98
C VAL A 56 -4.18 -10.87 21.81
N GLU A 57 -5.11 -10.31 22.56
CA GLU A 57 -6.14 -11.06 23.28
C GLU A 57 -7.49 -10.66 22.72
N ILE A 58 -8.26 -11.64 22.27
CA ILE A 58 -9.61 -11.45 21.71
C ILE A 58 -10.56 -12.26 22.58
N ASN A 59 -11.71 -11.69 22.95
CA ASN A 59 -12.74 -12.42 23.68
C ASN A 59 -13.45 -13.44 22.75
N GLU A 60 -14.22 -14.36 23.33
CA GLU A 60 -14.89 -15.45 22.59
C GLU A 60 -15.84 -14.94 21.50
N SER A 61 -16.51 -13.81 21.73
CA SER A 61 -17.42 -13.19 20.74
C SER A 61 -16.72 -12.33 19.70
N GLY A 62 -15.41 -12.11 19.80
CA GLY A 62 -14.65 -11.24 18.91
C GLY A 62 -14.96 -9.74 19.07
N THR A 63 -15.78 -9.36 20.05
CA THR A 63 -16.25 -7.97 20.25
C THR A 63 -15.30 -7.11 21.05
N ALA A 64 -14.31 -7.70 21.70
CA ALA A 64 -13.29 -6.97 22.44
C ALA A 64 -11.89 -7.46 22.06
N LEU A 65 -10.98 -6.52 21.88
CA LEU A 65 -9.60 -6.74 21.51
C LEU A 65 -8.68 -5.97 22.46
N LYS A 66 -7.70 -6.67 23.04
CA LYS A 66 -6.56 -6.02 23.66
C LYS A 66 -5.33 -6.20 22.76
N TYR A 67 -4.67 -5.12 22.46
CA TYR A 67 -3.53 -5.09 21.57
C TYR A 67 -2.30 -4.52 22.28
N LYS A 68 -1.23 -5.29 22.30
CA LYS A 68 0.09 -4.82 22.72
C LYS A 68 1.00 -4.83 21.48
N PRO A 69 1.44 -3.68 20.99
CA PRO A 69 2.31 -3.63 19.82
C PRO A 69 3.66 -4.28 20.09
N GLY A 70 4.17 -4.98 19.08
CA GLY A 70 5.53 -5.50 19.05
C GLY A 70 6.50 -4.53 18.38
N VAL A 71 7.77 -4.93 18.32
CA VAL A 71 8.81 -4.21 17.59
C VAL A 71 8.90 -4.75 16.17
N VAL A 72 8.78 -3.88 15.16
CA VAL A 72 8.94 -4.27 13.75
C VAL A 72 10.40 -4.61 13.48
N VAL A 73 10.68 -5.86 13.15
CA VAL A 73 12.06 -6.36 13.01
C VAL A 73 12.55 -6.24 11.58
N GLY A 74 11.78 -6.74 10.60
CA GLY A 74 12.23 -6.82 9.21
C GLY A 74 13.37 -7.83 8.98
N GLY A 75 14.05 -7.71 7.85
CA GLY A 75 15.25 -8.52 7.54
C GLY A 75 14.98 -9.96 7.09
N ARG A 76 13.73 -10.34 6.90
CA ARG A 76 13.33 -11.66 6.38
C ARG A 76 12.28 -11.52 5.31
N ARG A 77 12.17 -12.52 4.45
CA ARG A 77 11.04 -12.63 3.52
C ARG A 77 9.83 -13.14 4.30
N VAL A 78 8.72 -12.42 4.17
CA VAL A 78 7.45 -12.78 4.80
C VAL A 78 6.42 -13.03 3.70
N THR A 79 5.70 -14.14 3.79
CA THR A 79 4.58 -14.45 2.90
C THR A 79 3.30 -14.50 3.71
N HIS A 80 2.24 -13.85 3.16
CA HIS A 80 0.94 -13.83 3.80
C HIS A 80 -0.18 -13.90 2.77
N ASP A 81 -1.16 -14.75 3.07
CA ASP A 81 -2.40 -14.85 2.32
C ASP A 81 -3.45 -13.90 2.93
N CYS A 82 -3.87 -12.92 2.15
CA CYS A 82 -4.88 -11.94 2.55
C CYS A 82 -6.30 -12.48 2.49
N GLY A 83 -6.50 -13.65 1.84
CA GLY A 83 -7.82 -14.21 1.59
C GLY A 83 -8.63 -13.44 0.56
N GLY A 84 -9.94 -13.65 0.56
CA GLY A 84 -10.89 -13.05 -0.40
C GLY A 84 -11.81 -11.97 0.18
N GLY A 85 -11.66 -11.61 1.46
CA GLY A 85 -12.57 -10.68 2.13
C GLY A 85 -12.24 -9.19 1.87
N ARG A 86 -10.99 -8.86 1.62
CA ARG A 86 -10.49 -7.51 1.27
C ARG A 86 -9.33 -7.64 0.30
N ALA A 87 -9.11 -6.60 -0.49
CA ALA A 87 -7.97 -6.59 -1.40
C ALA A 87 -6.64 -6.40 -0.66
N VAL A 88 -5.57 -6.76 -1.33
CA VAL A 88 -4.19 -6.62 -0.82
C VAL A 88 -3.87 -5.15 -0.46
N GLY A 89 -4.55 -4.20 -1.11
CA GLY A 89 -4.43 -2.77 -0.80
C GLY A 89 -4.66 -2.42 0.67
N TYR A 90 -5.70 -3.00 1.26
CA TYR A 90 -6.01 -2.84 2.70
C TYR A 90 -4.83 -3.23 3.60
N PHE A 91 -4.19 -4.35 3.29
CA PHE A 91 -3.01 -4.83 4.04
C PHE A 91 -1.78 -3.97 3.78
N LEU A 92 -1.59 -3.53 2.53
CA LEU A 92 -0.47 -2.68 2.16
C LEU A 92 -0.48 -1.33 2.88
N GLU A 93 -1.62 -0.69 3.02
CA GLU A 93 -1.74 0.59 3.76
C GLU A 93 -1.23 0.45 5.19
N ALA A 94 -1.69 -0.58 5.90
CA ALA A 94 -1.26 -0.82 7.27
C ALA A 94 0.24 -1.16 7.36
N VAL A 95 0.73 -2.02 6.46
CA VAL A 95 2.14 -2.43 6.44
C VAL A 95 3.06 -1.26 6.09
N LEU A 96 2.71 -0.40 5.13
CA LEU A 96 3.51 0.77 4.76
C LEU A 96 3.74 1.68 5.96
N CYS A 97 2.69 1.99 6.71
CA CYS A 97 2.79 2.87 7.89
C CYS A 97 3.76 2.34 8.96
N VAL A 98 3.83 1.02 9.11
CA VAL A 98 4.58 0.39 10.21
C VAL A 98 5.98 -0.02 9.77
N SER A 99 6.15 -0.53 8.55
CA SER A 99 7.38 -1.20 8.10
C SER A 99 8.51 -0.25 7.71
N LEU A 100 8.21 0.99 7.34
CA LEU A 100 9.25 1.97 7.00
C LEU A 100 10.17 2.31 8.18
N PHE A 101 9.69 2.11 9.39
CA PHE A 101 10.46 2.34 10.63
C PHE A 101 10.98 1.05 11.25
N ALA A 102 11.00 -0.05 10.48
CA ALA A 102 11.56 -1.32 10.91
C ALA A 102 13.08 -1.23 11.16
N LYS A 103 13.62 -2.19 11.88
CA LYS A 103 15.08 -2.27 12.12
C LYS A 103 15.88 -2.71 10.90
N LYS A 104 15.25 -3.48 10.01
CA LYS A 104 15.85 -4.02 8.77
C LYS A 104 14.84 -3.93 7.63
N PRO A 105 15.29 -3.85 6.37
CA PRO A 105 14.40 -3.85 5.21
C PRO A 105 13.46 -5.05 5.21
N LEU A 106 12.26 -4.88 4.67
CA LEU A 106 11.25 -5.93 4.57
C LEU A 106 11.09 -6.38 3.11
N ASP A 107 11.02 -7.69 2.90
CA ASP A 107 10.61 -8.34 1.64
C ASP A 107 9.30 -9.09 1.92
N LEU A 108 8.20 -8.59 1.36
CA LEU A 108 6.85 -9.08 1.67
C LEU A 108 6.17 -9.57 0.40
N THR A 109 5.71 -10.81 0.43
CA THR A 109 4.85 -11.39 -0.61
C THR A 109 3.44 -11.51 -0.07
N LEU A 110 2.48 -10.86 -0.74
CA LEU A 110 1.06 -10.93 -0.41
C LEU A 110 0.30 -11.62 -1.53
N THR A 111 -0.58 -12.55 -1.16
CA THR A 111 -1.50 -13.21 -2.08
C THR A 111 -2.93 -12.81 -1.76
N GLY A 112 -3.78 -12.65 -2.79
CA GLY A 112 -5.17 -12.22 -2.61
C GLY A 112 -5.73 -11.47 -3.81
N ILE A 113 -6.75 -10.66 -3.55
CA ILE A 113 -7.37 -9.77 -4.54
C ILE A 113 -6.46 -8.54 -4.72
N THR A 114 -6.02 -8.27 -5.95
CA THR A 114 -5.16 -7.10 -6.23
C THR A 114 -5.95 -5.83 -6.53
N ASN A 115 -7.17 -5.98 -7.02
CA ASN A 115 -8.03 -4.88 -7.45
C ASN A 115 -9.48 -5.24 -7.18
N ASP A 116 -10.16 -4.40 -6.44
CA ASP A 116 -11.60 -4.41 -6.19
C ASP A 116 -12.16 -2.98 -6.20
N GLU A 117 -13.42 -2.83 -5.81
CA GLU A 117 -14.08 -1.53 -5.74
C GLU A 117 -13.96 -0.85 -4.38
N CYS A 118 -13.48 -1.57 -3.36
CA CYS A 118 -13.46 -1.12 -1.97
C CYS A 118 -12.11 -0.56 -1.55
N ASP A 119 -11.02 -1.19 -2.00
CA ASP A 119 -9.67 -0.91 -1.52
C ASP A 119 -8.81 -0.25 -2.60
N ILE A 120 -7.76 0.45 -2.16
CA ILE A 120 -6.77 1.02 -3.09
C ILE A 120 -6.13 -0.10 -3.90
N SER A 121 -6.16 0.04 -5.22
CA SER A 121 -5.58 -0.94 -6.12
C SER A 121 -4.06 -0.99 -6.01
N VAL A 122 -3.48 -2.16 -6.23
CA VAL A 122 -2.01 -2.31 -6.27
C VAL A 122 -1.37 -1.49 -7.39
N ASP A 123 -2.12 -1.15 -8.43
CA ASP A 123 -1.66 -0.26 -9.49
C ASP A 123 -1.52 1.17 -9.00
N THR A 124 -2.46 1.66 -8.19
CA THR A 124 -2.38 2.98 -7.55
C THR A 124 -1.17 3.04 -6.62
N PHE A 125 -0.93 2.00 -5.82
CA PHE A 125 0.30 1.93 -5.02
C PHE A 125 1.54 2.05 -5.88
N ARG A 126 1.64 1.27 -6.96
CA ARG A 126 2.82 1.22 -7.82
C ARG A 126 3.05 2.51 -8.60
N THR A 127 1.99 3.15 -9.11
CA THR A 127 2.10 4.28 -10.04
C THR A 127 1.98 5.65 -9.36
N ILE A 128 1.39 5.72 -8.19
CA ILE A 128 1.18 6.98 -7.45
C ILE A 128 1.91 6.94 -6.11
N THR A 129 1.55 6.00 -5.22
CA THR A 129 2.04 6.00 -3.84
C THR A 129 3.55 5.80 -3.76
N LEU A 130 4.10 4.80 -4.46
CA LEU A 130 5.54 4.55 -4.43
C LEU A 130 6.39 5.68 -5.04
N PRO A 131 6.07 6.21 -6.22
CA PRO A 131 6.79 7.38 -6.76
C PRO A 131 6.71 8.60 -5.83
N MET A 132 5.56 8.83 -5.22
CA MET A 132 5.35 9.91 -4.28
C MET A 132 6.22 9.74 -3.02
N MET A 133 6.29 8.53 -2.48
CA MET A 133 7.16 8.20 -1.35
C MET A 133 8.64 8.37 -1.72
N LYS A 134 9.06 7.90 -2.89
CA LYS A 134 10.43 8.08 -3.38
C LYS A 134 10.82 9.55 -3.45
N ARG A 135 10.00 10.36 -4.10
CA ARG A 135 10.25 11.79 -4.28
C ARG A 135 10.30 12.55 -2.95
N ASN A 136 9.35 12.28 -2.06
CA ASN A 136 9.15 13.12 -0.89
C ASN A 136 9.90 12.62 0.36
N PHE A 137 10.09 11.31 0.49
CA PHE A 137 10.74 10.73 1.67
C PHE A 137 12.17 10.25 1.39
N GLY A 138 12.64 10.34 0.14
CA GLY A 138 14.00 9.93 -0.22
C GLY A 138 14.24 8.42 -0.08
N CYS A 139 13.19 7.60 -0.28
CA CYS A 139 13.30 6.14 -0.25
C CYS A 139 13.54 5.55 -1.66
N ASP A 140 14.43 6.15 -2.45
CA ASP A 140 14.66 5.70 -3.82
C ASP A 140 15.22 4.28 -3.90
N GLU A 141 16.14 3.97 -3.01
CA GLU A 141 16.77 2.67 -2.97
C GLU A 141 15.94 1.64 -2.17
N GLY A 142 15.65 0.51 -2.80
CA GLY A 142 15.01 -0.62 -2.14
C GLY A 142 13.49 -0.55 -2.02
N LEU A 143 12.83 0.56 -2.38
CA LEU A 143 11.37 0.64 -2.42
C LEU A 143 10.86 0.17 -3.79
N SER A 144 10.17 -0.98 -3.82
CA SER A 144 9.61 -1.52 -5.05
C SER A 144 8.35 -2.34 -4.79
N LEU A 145 7.44 -2.34 -5.77
CA LEU A 145 6.27 -3.21 -5.81
C LEU A 145 6.20 -3.88 -7.17
N THR A 146 6.26 -5.20 -7.17
CA THR A 146 6.13 -6.04 -8.36
C THR A 146 4.81 -6.80 -8.29
N ILE A 147 3.99 -6.65 -9.33
CA ILE A 147 2.77 -7.44 -9.49
C ILE A 147 3.15 -8.71 -10.23
N VAL A 148 3.19 -9.83 -9.54
CA VAL A 148 3.52 -11.15 -10.10
C VAL A 148 2.32 -11.67 -10.89
N ARG A 149 1.14 -11.59 -10.29
CA ARG A 149 -0.11 -12.04 -10.88
C ARG A 149 -1.27 -11.20 -10.37
N ARG A 150 -2.20 -10.86 -11.25
CA ARG A 150 -3.41 -10.12 -10.87
C ARG A 150 -4.50 -11.05 -10.41
N GLY A 151 -5.28 -10.63 -9.43
CA GLY A 151 -6.46 -11.30 -8.94
C GLY A 151 -7.60 -10.33 -8.74
N ALA A 152 -8.81 -10.73 -9.13
CA ALA A 152 -10.05 -9.99 -8.89
C ALA A 152 -11.13 -10.95 -8.39
N PRO A 153 -12.14 -10.44 -7.66
CA PRO A 153 -13.27 -11.25 -7.24
C PRO A 153 -13.93 -12.01 -8.41
N PRO A 154 -14.54 -13.19 -8.17
CA PRO A 154 -14.64 -13.90 -6.90
C PRO A 154 -13.39 -14.71 -6.51
N GLY A 155 -12.32 -14.70 -7.30
CA GLY A 155 -11.10 -15.46 -7.01
C GLY A 155 -9.98 -14.58 -6.47
N ALA A 156 -9.36 -14.98 -5.37
CA ALA A 156 -8.25 -14.26 -4.74
C ALA A 156 -6.87 -14.81 -5.16
N ASN A 157 -6.64 -14.99 -6.46
CA ASN A 157 -5.43 -15.63 -6.99
C ASN A 157 -4.32 -14.64 -7.40
N GLY A 158 -4.39 -13.42 -6.94
CA GLY A 158 -3.35 -12.41 -7.19
C GLY A 158 -2.14 -12.63 -6.31
N GLU A 159 -1.00 -12.11 -6.74
CA GLU A 159 0.26 -12.15 -5.99
C GLU A 159 1.08 -10.90 -6.28
N ILE A 160 1.57 -10.29 -5.24
CA ILE A 160 2.48 -9.15 -5.30
C ILE A 160 3.69 -9.39 -4.42
N ASN A 161 4.81 -8.81 -4.82
CA ASN A 161 6.00 -8.71 -3.98
C ASN A 161 6.31 -7.23 -3.73
N VAL A 162 6.51 -6.88 -2.46
CA VAL A 162 6.83 -5.52 -2.02
C VAL A 162 8.13 -5.54 -1.23
N LYS A 163 9.05 -4.68 -1.62
CA LYS A 163 10.27 -4.43 -0.85
C LYS A 163 10.20 -3.05 -0.24
N LEU A 164 10.38 -2.98 1.06
CA LEU A 164 10.32 -1.76 1.85
C LEU A 164 11.67 -1.49 2.50
N PRO A 165 12.32 -0.36 2.18
CA PRO A 165 13.56 0.07 2.81
C PRO A 165 13.28 0.61 4.21
N ILE A 166 14.34 0.88 4.95
CA ILE A 166 14.26 1.58 6.23
C ILE A 166 14.32 3.09 5.99
N LEU A 167 13.42 3.83 6.60
CA LEU A 167 13.51 5.28 6.71
C LEU A 167 14.15 5.66 8.04
N LYS A 168 15.21 6.45 7.98
CA LYS A 168 15.85 7.02 9.18
C LYS A 168 15.06 8.20 9.71
N GLU A 169 14.53 9.01 8.81
CA GLU A 169 13.77 10.21 9.13
C GLU A 169 12.73 10.50 8.04
N LEU A 170 11.66 11.16 8.40
CA LEU A 170 10.68 11.71 7.45
C LEU A 170 11.03 13.16 7.19
N LYS A 171 11.16 13.52 5.92
CA LYS A 171 11.28 14.91 5.52
C LYS A 171 9.93 15.62 5.67
N LEU A 172 9.98 16.89 6.04
CA LEU A 172 8.80 17.72 6.06
C LEU A 172 8.24 17.85 4.63
N LEU A 173 6.94 17.65 4.49
CA LEU A 173 6.23 17.82 3.24
C LEU A 173 5.57 19.21 3.22
N ASP A 174 5.85 19.95 2.16
CA ASP A 174 5.12 21.17 1.82
C ASP A 174 4.48 20.98 0.44
N TRP A 175 3.15 20.92 0.41
CA TRP A 175 2.33 20.72 -0.78
C TRP A 175 1.32 21.84 -0.96
N THR A 176 1.74 23.04 -0.69
CA THR A 176 0.90 24.23 -0.85
C THR A 176 0.80 24.69 -2.30
N ASP A 177 1.72 24.26 -3.19
CA ASP A 177 1.67 24.55 -4.61
C ASP A 177 0.86 23.48 -5.35
N GLU A 178 -0.28 23.88 -5.93
CA GLU A 178 -1.17 23.00 -6.67
C GLU A 178 -0.56 22.49 -7.99
N GLY A 179 0.32 23.27 -8.61
CA GLY A 179 0.91 22.97 -9.89
C GLY A 179 -0.12 22.93 -11.04
N LEU A 180 0.32 22.52 -12.21
CA LEU A 180 -0.53 22.35 -13.40
C LEU A 180 -0.49 20.92 -13.91
N VAL A 181 -1.66 20.38 -14.27
CA VAL A 181 -1.75 19.06 -14.92
C VAL A 181 -1.27 19.18 -16.35
N LYS A 182 -0.12 18.59 -16.67
CA LYS A 182 0.50 18.66 -18.00
C LYS A 182 0.30 17.39 -18.82
N ARG A 183 0.15 16.24 -18.15
CA ARG A 183 0.06 14.94 -18.83
C ARG A 183 -0.76 13.95 -18.03
N VAL A 184 -1.35 12.98 -18.73
CA VAL A 184 -2.01 11.82 -18.12
C VAL A 184 -1.30 10.54 -18.56
N ARG A 185 -1.01 9.68 -17.60
CA ARG A 185 -0.48 8.34 -17.82
C ARG A 185 -1.43 7.34 -17.18
N GLY A 186 -2.00 6.45 -17.99
CA GLY A 186 -2.97 5.48 -17.53
C GLY A 186 -2.63 4.06 -17.95
N VAL A 187 -3.18 3.10 -17.22
CA VAL A 187 -3.09 1.69 -17.54
C VAL A 187 -4.48 1.10 -17.54
N ALA A 188 -4.87 0.49 -18.67
CA ALA A 188 -6.08 -0.30 -18.76
C ALA A 188 -5.72 -1.78 -18.73
N PHE A 189 -6.41 -2.56 -17.92
CA PHE A 189 -6.27 -4.00 -17.92
C PHE A 189 -7.63 -4.68 -17.81
N THR A 190 -7.72 -5.90 -18.30
CA THR A 190 -8.93 -6.72 -18.23
C THR A 190 -8.54 -8.09 -17.70
N LEU A 191 -9.39 -8.67 -16.86
CA LEU A 191 -9.24 -10.03 -16.33
C LEU A 191 -10.42 -10.87 -16.82
N ARG A 192 -10.12 -12.04 -17.38
CA ARG A 192 -11.12 -12.98 -17.90
C ARG A 192 -12.03 -12.43 -19.01
N LEU A 193 -11.58 -11.37 -19.70
CA LEU A 193 -12.27 -10.75 -20.82
C LEU A 193 -11.42 -10.80 -22.07
N SER A 194 -12.06 -10.59 -23.23
CA SER A 194 -11.34 -10.57 -24.51
C SER A 194 -10.36 -9.39 -24.59
N PRO A 195 -9.24 -9.56 -25.29
CA PRO A 195 -8.29 -8.47 -25.54
C PRO A 195 -8.91 -7.23 -26.17
N GLN A 196 -9.96 -7.39 -26.98
CA GLN A 196 -10.67 -6.29 -27.61
C GLN A 196 -11.35 -5.35 -26.60
N THR A 197 -11.86 -5.89 -25.48
CA THR A 197 -12.44 -5.07 -24.40
C THR A 197 -11.40 -4.12 -23.81
N GLY A 198 -10.17 -4.59 -23.63
CA GLY A 198 -9.07 -3.74 -23.15
C GLY A 198 -8.74 -2.59 -24.13
N ASN A 199 -8.75 -2.86 -25.43
CA ASN A 199 -8.54 -1.82 -26.45
C ASN A 199 -9.67 -0.78 -26.43
N ARG A 200 -10.94 -1.23 -26.35
CA ARG A 200 -12.08 -0.31 -26.24
C ARG A 200 -12.00 0.61 -25.01
N LEU A 201 -11.52 0.08 -23.87
CA LEU A 201 -11.29 0.89 -22.67
C LEU A 201 -10.23 1.98 -22.90
N VAL A 202 -9.12 1.63 -23.56
CA VAL A 202 -8.07 2.59 -23.92
C VAL A 202 -8.60 3.67 -24.83
N ASP A 203 -9.32 3.29 -25.88
CA ASP A 203 -9.87 4.22 -26.88
C ASP A 203 -10.92 5.14 -26.24
N ALA A 204 -11.80 4.61 -25.41
CA ALA A 204 -12.80 5.40 -24.69
C ALA A 204 -12.13 6.42 -23.74
N ALA A 205 -11.14 5.98 -22.95
CA ALA A 205 -10.42 6.86 -22.06
C ALA A 205 -9.68 7.99 -22.80
N ARG A 206 -9.00 7.66 -23.91
CA ARG A 206 -8.34 8.66 -24.77
C ARG A 206 -9.34 9.62 -25.40
N GLY A 207 -10.50 9.13 -25.87
CA GLY A 207 -11.55 9.95 -26.47
C GLY A 207 -12.07 11.03 -25.53
N VAL A 208 -12.09 10.77 -24.23
CA VAL A 208 -12.47 11.77 -23.22
C VAL A 208 -11.30 12.66 -22.86
N LEU A 209 -10.16 12.09 -22.48
CA LEU A 209 -9.04 12.83 -21.90
C LEU A 209 -8.32 13.74 -22.89
N ASN A 210 -8.23 13.36 -24.17
CA ASN A 210 -7.62 14.17 -25.21
C ASN A 210 -8.36 15.49 -25.50
N LYS A 211 -9.62 15.62 -25.04
CA LYS A 211 -10.36 16.88 -25.11
C LYS A 211 -9.85 17.93 -24.13
N PHE A 212 -9.19 17.49 -23.07
CA PHE A 212 -8.71 18.36 -21.99
C PHE A 212 -7.20 18.56 -22.01
N LEU A 213 -6.43 17.55 -22.43
CA LEU A 213 -4.97 17.55 -22.38
C LEU A 213 -4.39 16.95 -23.65
N PRO A 214 -3.33 17.56 -24.22
CA PRO A 214 -2.68 17.05 -25.43
C PRO A 214 -1.81 15.81 -25.20
N ASP A 215 -1.25 15.65 -23.98
CA ASP A 215 -0.33 14.55 -23.66
C ASP A 215 -1.02 13.49 -22.80
N VAL A 216 -1.85 12.67 -23.44
CA VAL A 216 -2.55 11.56 -22.83
C VAL A 216 -2.02 10.24 -23.37
N TYR A 217 -1.43 9.43 -22.50
CA TYR A 217 -0.97 8.09 -22.84
C TYR A 217 -1.62 7.05 -21.93
N VAL A 218 -2.50 6.26 -22.51
CA VAL A 218 -3.12 5.11 -21.83
C VAL A 218 -2.63 3.86 -22.52
N SER A 219 -1.92 3.01 -21.77
CA SER A 219 -1.43 1.72 -22.24
C SER A 219 -2.36 0.59 -21.81
N ARG A 220 -2.45 -0.44 -22.65
CA ARG A 220 -3.03 -1.71 -22.25
C ARG A 220 -1.96 -2.60 -21.67
N PHE A 221 -2.25 -3.27 -20.55
CA PHE A 221 -1.41 -4.39 -20.09
C PHE A 221 -1.58 -5.57 -21.05
N PRO A 222 -0.53 -5.99 -21.74
CA PRO A 222 -0.50 -7.32 -22.32
C PRO A 222 -0.40 -8.33 -21.18
N ASN A 223 -0.99 -9.47 -21.33
CA ASN A 223 -1.08 -10.64 -20.45
C ASN A 223 -0.17 -10.72 -19.20
N PRO A 224 -0.59 -11.43 -18.12
CA PRO A 224 0.16 -11.57 -16.89
C PRO A 224 1.56 -12.13 -17.19
N GLY A 225 2.60 -11.36 -16.85
CA GLY A 225 4.00 -11.77 -16.99
C GLY A 225 4.94 -10.74 -17.63
N THR A 226 4.45 -9.74 -18.33
CA THR A 226 5.30 -8.70 -18.91
C THR A 226 5.24 -7.44 -18.06
N PRO A 227 6.32 -7.03 -17.39
CA PRO A 227 6.34 -5.75 -16.69
C PRO A 227 6.17 -4.62 -17.71
N PRO A 228 5.31 -3.63 -17.47
CA PRO A 228 5.27 -2.46 -18.32
C PRO A 228 6.59 -1.73 -18.18
N VAL A 229 7.28 -1.59 -19.28
CA VAL A 229 8.33 -0.60 -19.40
C VAL A 229 7.62 0.76 -19.48
N LEU A 230 7.33 1.35 -18.33
CA LEU A 230 7.03 2.77 -18.28
C LEU A 230 8.37 3.47 -18.43
N PRO A 231 8.59 4.25 -19.49
CA PRO A 231 9.78 5.07 -19.55
C PRO A 231 9.71 6.04 -18.37
N LEU A 232 10.63 5.87 -17.41
CA LEU A 232 10.94 6.87 -16.41
C LEU A 232 11.53 8.07 -17.15
N THR A 233 10.69 8.86 -17.77
CA THR A 233 11.12 10.16 -18.27
C THR A 233 11.31 11.05 -17.04
N ARG A 234 12.55 11.42 -16.82
CA ARG A 234 12.97 12.44 -15.85
C ARG A 234 12.00 13.62 -15.90
N LEU A 235 11.47 13.98 -14.73
CA LEU A 235 10.83 15.26 -14.49
C LEU A 235 11.88 16.33 -14.33
#